data_9eb6f0961e2e5c4813b446ed19a0f75c
#
_entry.id   9eb6f0961e2e5c4813b446ed19a0f75c
#
_cell.length_a   1.000
_cell.length_b   1.000
_cell.length_c   1.000
_cell.angle_alpha   90.00
_cell.angle_beta   90.00
_cell.angle_gamma   90.00
#
_symmetry.space_group_name_H-M   'P 1'
#
loop_
_entity.id
_entity.type
_entity.pdbx_description
1 polymer ?
#
loop_
_entity_poly.entity_id
_entity_poly.type
_entity_poly.pdbx_seq_one_letter_code
_entity_poly.pdbx_strand_id
1 'polypeptide(L)'
;MAVIPENFLDRLQEKKAFAHLATVRPDGSPQVTPVWFDYTGGMIRVNTAKGRVKARNMREGAPVALSIMDPDNPYRYIQIRGRVKRIVEAGADQHIDSLAKKYLGKDKYPWSQPGEVRVMYEIEPIAANAMG
;
A
#
# COMPACT_ATOMS: atom_id res chain seq x y z
N MET A 1 9.84 -15.72 9.60
CA MET A 1 10.89 -14.70 9.80
C MET A 1 10.45 -13.41 9.13
N ALA A 2 10.60 -12.30 9.81
CA ALA A 2 10.21 -11.01 9.25
C ALA A 2 11.19 -10.57 8.17
N VAL A 3 10.69 -10.27 7.00
CA VAL A 3 11.47 -9.74 5.88
C VAL A 3 11.82 -8.28 6.11
N ILE A 4 10.88 -7.55 6.73
CA ILE A 4 11.06 -6.12 7.00
C ILE A 4 11.71 -5.95 8.37
N PRO A 5 12.78 -5.13 8.47
CA PRO A 5 13.43 -4.88 9.76
C PRO A 5 12.46 -4.40 10.82
N GLU A 6 12.61 -4.91 12.02
CA GLU A 6 11.76 -4.55 13.16
C GLU A 6 11.78 -3.04 13.39
N ASN A 7 10.62 -2.49 13.68
CA ASN A 7 10.40 -1.06 13.94
C ASN A 7 10.69 -0.12 12.75
N PHE A 8 10.98 -0.64 11.57
CA PHE A 8 11.21 0.24 10.42
C PHE A 8 9.88 0.78 9.89
N LEU A 9 8.98 -0.10 9.45
CA LEU A 9 7.66 0.31 8.95
C LEU A 9 6.74 0.78 10.07
N ASP A 10 6.88 0.25 11.27
CA ASP A 10 6.08 0.67 12.41
C ASP A 10 6.23 2.17 12.67
N ARG A 11 7.45 2.69 12.53
CA ARG A 11 7.70 4.12 12.69
C ARG A 11 7.21 4.92 11.49
N LEU A 12 7.40 4.39 10.28
CA LEU A 12 6.99 5.11 9.07
C LEU A 12 5.47 5.19 8.95
N GLN A 13 4.74 4.17 9.38
CA GLN A 13 3.28 4.25 9.29
C GLN A 13 2.66 5.22 10.29
N GLU A 14 3.39 5.63 11.33
CA GLU A 14 2.94 6.69 12.23
C GLU A 14 3.07 8.08 11.59
N LYS A 15 3.85 8.17 10.53
CA LYS A 15 4.03 9.41 9.77
C LYS A 15 3.14 9.37 8.53
N LYS A 16 3.02 10.51 7.86
CA LYS A 16 2.25 10.60 6.60
C LYS A 16 3.14 10.20 5.43
N ALA A 17 3.79 9.04 5.54
CA ALA A 17 4.66 8.51 4.49
C ALA A 17 3.82 7.85 3.41
N PHE A 18 4.15 8.14 2.14
CA PHE A 18 3.50 7.47 1.01
C PHE A 18 4.32 6.28 0.58
N ALA A 19 3.63 5.22 0.17
CA ALA A 19 4.26 4.12 -0.52
C ALA A 19 4.17 4.38 -2.02
N HIS A 20 5.29 4.28 -2.72
CA HIS A 20 5.28 4.30 -4.18
C HIS A 20 5.12 2.86 -4.64
N LEU A 21 3.91 2.57 -5.11
CA LEU A 21 3.50 1.20 -5.46
C LEU A 21 3.67 0.98 -6.96
N ALA A 22 4.51 0.00 -7.29
CA ALA A 22 4.71 -0.43 -8.67
C ALA A 22 3.94 -1.72 -8.90
N THR A 23 3.16 -1.75 -9.97
CA THR A 23 2.45 -2.92 -10.46
C THR A 23 2.82 -3.17 -11.91
N VAL A 24 2.50 -4.35 -12.43
CA VAL A 24 2.90 -4.76 -13.78
C VAL A 24 1.65 -5.03 -14.62
N ARG A 25 1.59 -4.40 -15.78
CA ARG A 25 0.52 -4.62 -16.75
C ARG A 25 0.71 -5.97 -17.46
N PRO A 26 -0.35 -6.50 -18.10
CA PRO A 26 -0.23 -7.79 -18.82
C PRO A 26 0.87 -7.82 -19.87
N ASP A 27 1.22 -6.67 -20.47
CA ASP A 27 2.30 -6.59 -21.47
C ASP A 27 3.69 -6.50 -20.83
N GLY A 28 3.78 -6.55 -19.50
CA GLY A 28 5.05 -6.47 -18.78
C GLY A 28 5.49 -5.07 -18.43
N SER A 29 4.77 -4.03 -18.87
CA SER A 29 5.15 -2.65 -18.57
C SER A 29 4.76 -2.29 -17.13
N PRO A 30 5.65 -1.61 -16.40
CA PRO A 30 5.34 -1.22 -15.01
C PRO A 30 4.53 0.06 -14.96
N GLN A 31 3.75 0.19 -13.87
CA GLN A 31 3.06 1.41 -13.50
C GLN A 31 3.41 1.72 -12.05
N VAL A 32 3.70 2.96 -11.71
CA VAL A 32 4.00 3.36 -10.34
C VAL A 32 3.17 4.57 -9.94
N THR A 33 2.57 4.51 -8.76
CA THR A 33 1.81 5.64 -8.19
C THR A 33 2.06 5.72 -6.68
N PRO A 34 2.01 6.94 -6.09
CA PRO A 34 2.03 7.06 -4.64
C PRO A 34 0.68 6.64 -4.07
N VAL A 35 0.71 5.91 -2.97
CA VAL A 35 -0.52 5.45 -2.30
C VAL A 35 -0.36 5.57 -0.79
N TRP A 36 -1.50 5.66 -0.10
CA TRP A 36 -1.55 5.51 1.34
C TRP A 36 -1.41 4.03 1.69
N PHE A 37 -0.84 3.74 2.85
CA PHE A 37 -0.67 2.36 3.30
C PHE A 37 -0.79 2.25 4.81
N ASP A 38 -1.04 1.04 5.28
CA ASP A 38 -0.74 0.66 6.65
C ASP A 38 0.00 -0.68 6.65
N TYR A 39 0.60 -1.00 7.78
CA TYR A 39 1.35 -2.23 7.96
C TYR A 39 0.78 -2.95 9.18
N THR A 40 0.14 -4.08 8.96
CA THR A 40 -0.61 -4.80 10.00
C THR A 40 -0.42 -6.30 9.82
N GLY A 41 -0.06 -6.97 10.91
CA GLY A 41 0.08 -8.43 10.88
C GLY A 41 1.11 -8.94 9.89
N GLY A 42 2.17 -8.17 9.64
CA GLY A 42 3.20 -8.53 8.69
C GLY A 42 2.84 -8.25 7.23
N MET A 43 1.66 -7.67 6.97
CA MET A 43 1.18 -7.35 5.62
C MET A 43 1.15 -5.84 5.42
N ILE A 44 1.52 -5.42 4.21
CA ILE A 44 1.31 -4.04 3.78
C ILE A 44 -0.06 -3.99 3.15
N ARG A 45 -0.92 -3.09 3.63
CA ARG A 45 -2.28 -2.96 3.10
C ARG A 45 -2.42 -1.66 2.35
N VAL A 46 -2.99 -1.74 1.15
CA VAL A 46 -3.33 -0.58 0.33
C VAL A 46 -4.78 -0.69 -0.10
N ASN A 47 -5.34 0.43 -0.52
CA ASN A 47 -6.76 0.51 -0.88
C ASN A 47 -6.89 1.25 -2.20
N THR A 48 -7.75 0.75 -3.08
CA THR A 48 -8.04 1.42 -4.33
C THR A 48 -9.46 1.09 -4.77
N ALA A 49 -9.92 1.73 -5.84
CA ALA A 49 -11.23 1.47 -6.40
C ALA A 49 -11.13 0.49 -7.57
N LYS A 50 -12.12 -0.36 -7.72
CA LYS A 50 -12.24 -1.25 -8.88
C LYS A 50 -12.24 -0.43 -10.16
N GLY A 51 -11.61 -0.97 -11.21
CA GLY A 51 -11.52 -0.34 -12.52
C GLY A 51 -10.28 0.49 -12.75
N ARG A 52 -9.54 0.83 -11.69
CA ARG A 52 -8.25 1.53 -11.85
C ARG A 52 -7.19 0.57 -12.38
N VAL A 53 -6.18 1.12 -13.07
CA VAL A 53 -5.11 0.32 -13.68
C VAL A 53 -4.40 -0.53 -12.62
N LYS A 54 -4.01 0.06 -11.48
CA LYS A 54 -3.33 -0.71 -10.44
C LYS A 54 -4.22 -1.83 -9.86
N ALA A 55 -5.53 -1.60 -9.76
CA ALA A 55 -6.46 -2.62 -9.28
C ALA A 55 -6.51 -3.81 -10.24
N ARG A 56 -6.53 -3.54 -11.54
CA ARG A 56 -6.53 -4.59 -12.56
C ARG A 56 -5.21 -5.37 -12.58
N ASN A 57 -4.10 -4.71 -12.25
CA ASN A 57 -2.78 -5.35 -12.22
C ASN A 57 -2.56 -6.19 -10.96
N MET A 58 -3.28 -5.92 -9.89
CA MET A 58 -3.10 -6.59 -8.60
C MET A 58 -4.03 -7.77 -8.43
N ARG A 59 -3.87 -8.79 -9.27
CA ARG A 59 -4.54 -10.06 -9.08
C ARG A 59 -3.87 -10.82 -7.95
N GLU A 60 -4.57 -11.78 -7.35
CA GLU A 60 -3.99 -12.63 -6.33
C GLU A 60 -2.74 -13.31 -6.85
N GLY A 61 -1.67 -13.22 -6.10
CA GLY A 61 -0.35 -13.75 -6.49
C GLY A 61 0.47 -12.81 -7.36
N ALA A 62 -0.08 -11.66 -7.79
CA ALA A 62 0.65 -10.74 -8.66
C ALA A 62 1.87 -10.14 -7.95
N PRO A 63 3.01 -10.00 -8.67
CA PRO A 63 4.18 -9.34 -8.10
C PRO A 63 3.96 -7.84 -8.03
N VAL A 64 4.45 -7.23 -6.95
CA VAL A 64 4.43 -5.78 -6.77
C VAL A 64 5.72 -5.34 -6.13
N ALA A 65 6.03 -4.06 -6.24
CA ALA A 65 7.15 -3.46 -5.52
C ALA A 65 6.71 -2.15 -4.89
N LEU A 66 7.30 -1.81 -3.75
CA LEU A 66 7.00 -0.57 -3.07
C LEU A 66 8.30 0.09 -2.63
N SER A 67 8.31 1.41 -2.71
CA SER A 67 9.36 2.23 -2.09
C SER A 67 8.69 3.18 -1.12
N ILE A 68 9.09 3.11 0.15
CA ILE A 68 8.53 3.94 1.22
C ILE A 68 9.67 4.75 1.83
N MET A 69 9.51 6.06 1.79
CA MET A 69 10.53 7.00 2.23
C MET A 69 10.04 7.73 3.46
N ASP A 70 10.94 7.94 4.43
CA ASP A 70 10.63 8.78 5.58
C ASP A 70 10.39 10.22 5.10
N PRO A 71 9.23 10.82 5.38
CA PRO A 71 8.94 12.17 4.92
C PRO A 71 9.84 13.24 5.56
N ASP A 72 10.47 12.93 6.69
CA ASP A 72 11.37 13.85 7.38
C ASP A 72 12.83 13.66 6.98
N ASN A 73 13.16 12.52 6.35
CA ASN A 73 14.52 12.21 5.94
C ASN A 73 14.49 11.31 4.71
N PRO A 74 14.64 11.87 3.49
CA PRO A 74 14.52 11.08 2.26
C PRO A 74 15.61 10.02 2.09
N TYR A 75 16.69 10.10 2.87
CA TYR A 75 17.73 9.08 2.83
C TYR A 75 17.40 7.86 3.69
N ARG A 76 16.32 7.92 4.45
CA ARG A 76 15.81 6.78 5.20
C ARG A 76 14.62 6.20 4.45
N TYR A 77 14.83 5.06 3.81
CA TYR A 77 13.77 4.43 3.00
C TYR A 77 13.88 2.91 3.03
N ILE A 78 12.83 2.27 2.58
CA ILE A 78 12.82 0.83 2.38
C ILE A 78 12.23 0.54 1.02
N GLN A 79 12.86 -0.36 0.27
CA GLN A 79 12.26 -0.91 -0.93
C GLN A 79 11.85 -2.35 -0.64
N ILE A 80 10.68 -2.72 -1.11
CA ILE A 80 10.05 -3.99 -0.80
C ILE A 80 9.59 -4.62 -2.10
N ARG A 81 9.92 -5.90 -2.30
CA ARG A 81 9.29 -6.71 -3.31
C ARG A 81 8.28 -7.59 -2.62
N GLY A 82 7.09 -7.66 -3.17
CA GLY A 82 6.01 -8.39 -2.53
C GLY A 82 5.10 -9.05 -3.54
N ARG A 83 4.07 -9.66 -3.00
CA ARG A 83 3.06 -10.38 -3.76
C ARG A 83 1.70 -10.08 -3.17
N VAL A 84 0.70 -9.92 -4.02
CA VAL A 84 -0.68 -9.75 -3.56
C VAL A 84 -1.14 -11.05 -2.92
N LYS A 85 -1.37 -11.03 -1.61
CA LYS A 85 -1.76 -12.21 -0.84
C LYS A 85 -3.27 -12.36 -0.79
N ARG A 86 -3.98 -11.26 -0.52
CA ARG A 86 -5.43 -11.26 -0.40
C ARG A 86 -6.02 -10.00 -1.02
N ILE A 87 -7.22 -10.16 -1.55
CA ILE A 87 -8.02 -9.08 -2.13
C ILE A 87 -9.37 -9.10 -1.41
N VAL A 88 -9.71 -8.02 -0.72
CA VAL A 88 -10.85 -7.99 0.18
C VAL A 88 -11.73 -6.78 -0.11
N GLU A 89 -13.01 -7.01 -0.41
CA GLU A 89 -13.98 -5.92 -0.54
C GLU A 89 -14.66 -5.64 0.80
N ALA A 90 -14.96 -6.68 1.58
CA ALA A 90 -15.58 -6.52 2.89
C ALA A 90 -14.63 -5.73 3.80
N GLY A 91 -15.12 -4.62 4.36
CA GLY A 91 -14.30 -3.76 5.22
C GLY A 91 -13.40 -2.79 4.48
N ALA A 92 -13.41 -2.78 3.14
CA ALA A 92 -12.55 -1.87 2.38
C ALA A 92 -12.95 -0.40 2.56
N ASP A 93 -14.23 -0.12 2.78
CA ASP A 93 -14.68 1.25 3.06
C ASP A 93 -14.17 1.73 4.42
N GLN A 94 -14.23 0.88 5.44
CA GLN A 94 -13.68 1.21 6.74
C GLN A 94 -12.16 1.38 6.68
N HIS A 95 -11.50 0.58 5.87
CA HIS A 95 -10.06 0.67 5.68
C HIS A 95 -9.65 2.00 5.06
N ILE A 96 -10.31 2.44 3.97
CA ILE A 96 -9.97 3.72 3.37
C ILE A 96 -10.29 4.89 4.31
N ASP A 97 -11.34 4.76 5.13
CA ASP A 97 -11.65 5.77 6.14
C ASP A 97 -10.55 5.83 7.20
N SER A 98 -10.01 4.69 7.63
CA SER A 98 -8.90 4.68 8.59
C SER A 98 -7.64 5.32 8.02
N LEU A 99 -7.38 5.13 6.73
CA LEU A 99 -6.27 5.79 6.06
C LEU A 99 -6.51 7.29 5.94
N ALA A 100 -7.74 7.71 5.65
CA ALA A 100 -8.10 9.12 5.62
C ALA A 100 -7.89 9.78 6.98
N LYS A 101 -8.18 9.08 8.06
CA LYS A 101 -7.91 9.57 9.41
C LYS A 101 -6.42 9.80 9.63
N LYS A 102 -5.60 8.84 9.23
CA LYS A 102 -4.15 8.94 9.36
C LYS A 102 -3.56 10.07 8.52
N TYR A 103 -3.92 10.14 7.25
CA TYR A 103 -3.27 11.06 6.29
C TYR A 103 -3.90 12.45 6.25
N LEU A 104 -5.19 12.56 6.52
CA LEU A 104 -5.94 13.82 6.39
C LEU A 104 -6.54 14.31 7.71
N GLY A 105 -6.58 13.47 8.73
CA GLY A 105 -7.26 13.80 9.98
C GLY A 105 -8.78 13.81 9.87
N LYS A 106 -9.33 13.17 8.84
CA LYS A 106 -10.79 13.14 8.58
C LYS A 106 -11.34 11.76 8.92
N ASP A 107 -12.55 11.72 9.49
CA ASP A 107 -13.18 10.46 9.87
C ASP A 107 -13.64 9.65 8.66
N LYS A 108 -13.88 10.31 7.52
CA LYS A 108 -14.34 9.68 6.29
C LYS A 108 -13.47 10.10 5.13
N TYR A 109 -13.27 9.19 4.19
CA TYR A 109 -12.58 9.47 2.94
C TYR A 109 -13.41 10.48 2.13
N PRO A 110 -12.86 11.69 1.83
CA PRO A 110 -13.68 12.78 1.26
C PRO A 110 -13.89 12.69 -0.25
N TRP A 111 -13.17 11.81 -0.94
CA TRP A 111 -13.21 11.75 -2.41
C TRP A 111 -13.94 10.53 -2.96
N SER A 112 -14.84 9.94 -2.16
CA SER A 112 -15.67 8.82 -2.63
C SER A 112 -16.62 9.28 -3.72
N GLN A 113 -16.76 8.46 -4.77
CA GLN A 113 -17.65 8.71 -5.89
C GLN A 113 -18.84 7.77 -5.84
N PRO A 114 -20.03 8.20 -6.32
CA PRO A 114 -21.18 7.31 -6.40
C PRO A 114 -20.86 6.05 -7.23
N GLY A 115 -21.25 4.89 -6.73
CA GLY A 115 -21.00 3.63 -7.42
C GLY A 115 -19.59 3.08 -7.31
N GLU A 116 -18.70 3.80 -6.60
CA GLU A 116 -17.33 3.34 -6.41
C GLU A 116 -17.29 2.13 -5.48
N VAL A 117 -16.57 1.10 -5.90
CA VAL A 117 -16.33 -0.09 -5.08
C VAL A 117 -14.88 -0.08 -4.62
N ARG A 118 -14.70 0.04 -3.31
CA ARG A 118 -13.35 0.02 -2.72
C ARG A 118 -12.89 -1.40 -2.50
N VAL A 119 -11.58 -1.60 -2.63
CA VAL A 119 -10.94 -2.90 -2.45
C VAL A 119 -9.67 -2.72 -1.65
N MET A 120 -9.48 -3.56 -0.64
CA MET A 120 -8.27 -3.60 0.15
C MET A 120 -7.38 -4.74 -0.34
N TYR A 121 -6.10 -4.44 -0.54
CA TYR A 121 -5.11 -5.42 -0.95
C TYR A 121 -4.13 -5.66 0.19
N GLU A 122 -3.94 -6.92 0.54
CA GLU A 122 -2.92 -7.31 1.50
C GLU A 122 -1.71 -7.81 0.72
N ILE A 123 -0.58 -7.14 0.88
CA ILE A 123 0.66 -7.45 0.18
C ILE A 123 1.63 -8.14 1.14
N GLU A 124 2.03 -9.34 0.78
CA GLU A 124 3.02 -10.09 1.53
C GLU A 124 4.42 -9.67 1.09
N PRO A 125 5.25 -9.13 2.02
CA PRO A 125 6.65 -8.83 1.68
C PRO A 125 7.44 -10.11 1.45
N ILE A 126 8.17 -10.15 0.35
CA ILE A 126 9.01 -11.29 0.00
C ILE A 126 10.49 -10.98 0.23
N ALA A 127 10.91 -9.76 -0.09
CA ALA A 127 12.27 -9.30 0.10
C ALA A 127 12.27 -7.81 0.36
N ALA A 128 13.20 -7.32 1.14
CA ALA A 128 13.30 -5.90 1.46
C ALA A 128 14.74 -5.47 1.63
N ASN A 129 15.03 -4.23 1.23
CA ASN A 129 16.30 -3.56 1.49
C ASN A 129 16.00 -2.20 2.11
N ALA A 130 16.55 -1.95 3.27
CA ALA A 130 16.36 -0.70 4.00
C ALA A 130 17.65 0.09 4.06
N MET A 131 17.52 1.42 4.04
CA MET A 131 18.61 2.36 4.25
C MET A 131 18.19 3.34 5.36
N GLY A 132 19.13 3.62 6.25
CA GLY A 132 18.87 4.48 7.40
C GLY A 132 18.30 3.70 8.56
#